data_c7fa346103ca02038aebcb9624d79e5c
#
_entry.id   c7fa346103ca02038aebcb9624d79e5c
#
_cell.length_a   1.000
_cell.length_b   1.000
_cell.length_c   1.000
_cell.angle_alpha   90.00
_cell.angle_beta   90.00
_cell.angle_gamma   90.00
#
_symmetry.space_group_name_H-M   'P 1'
#
loop_
_entity.id
_entity.type
_entity.pdbx_description
1 polymer ?
#
loop_
_entity_poly.entity_id
_entity_poly.type
_entity_poly.pdbx_seq_one_letter_code
_entity_poly.pdbx_strand_id
1 'polypeptide(L)'
;MLDILTIHWNVDPVLLHLGPISLRWYSLLFVSGFIFGWYMVRSFYRREGVDERLLDPLLYAMLISVIVGARLGHCIFYDPQYYFGSWQGFLEVFQPWKGGLASHGGAIGIIIGLLWYTNKYGKKEGFDFFWLADRIVLVVCFAGACIRLGNFFNSEIIGYNTTLPWGIVFDRTGDPNPKHPTMLYEALTYLTMGVVMIWLYRKKLDKLYRGELFGIFLTFCFGMRGLLEFTKAPSVTVFTIGDVVINMGHLLSFPFAIAGIAFWIWSVKRGVPATIQRQPYRTPKKA
;
A
#
# COMPACT_ATOMS: atom_id res chain seq x y z
N MET A 1 -28.51 24.02 22.54
CA MET A 1 -27.41 23.09 22.28
C MET A 1 -27.85 22.28 21.08
N LEU A 2 -27.27 22.48 19.91
CA LEU A 2 -27.62 21.69 18.71
C LEU A 2 -27.24 20.25 19.04
N ASP A 3 -28.23 19.35 19.14
CA ASP A 3 -28.00 17.91 19.09
C ASP A 3 -27.38 17.62 17.74
N ILE A 4 -26.05 17.67 17.68
CA ILE A 4 -25.29 17.24 16.50
C ILE A 4 -25.65 15.77 16.34
N LEU A 5 -26.31 15.43 15.23
CA LEU A 5 -26.62 14.07 14.84
C LEU A 5 -25.33 13.24 14.93
N THR A 6 -25.16 12.53 16.04
CA THR A 6 -24.00 11.69 16.26
C THR A 6 -24.07 10.51 15.30
N ILE A 7 -23.07 10.33 14.48
CA ILE A 7 -23.01 9.22 13.52
C ILE A 7 -22.61 7.97 14.30
N HIS A 8 -23.49 6.95 14.30
CA HIS A 8 -23.23 5.66 14.89
C HIS A 8 -22.81 4.64 13.83
N TRP A 9 -21.75 3.86 14.11
CA TRP A 9 -21.25 2.82 13.24
C TRP A 9 -21.26 1.47 13.95
N ASN A 10 -22.22 0.62 13.55
CA ASN A 10 -22.42 -0.72 14.13
C ASN A 10 -22.54 -1.80 13.04
N VAL A 11 -21.81 -1.64 11.94
CA VAL A 11 -21.82 -2.63 10.84
C VAL A 11 -21.05 -3.88 11.25
N ASP A 12 -21.62 -5.07 10.97
CA ASP A 12 -20.93 -6.33 11.18
C ASP A 12 -19.75 -6.46 10.20
N PRO A 13 -18.51 -6.71 10.68
CA PRO A 13 -17.36 -6.99 9.82
C PRO A 13 -17.55 -8.21 8.91
N VAL A 14 -18.45 -9.14 9.29
CA VAL A 14 -18.78 -10.31 8.49
C VAL A 14 -19.92 -9.96 7.56
N LEU A 15 -19.65 -10.04 6.25
CA LEU A 15 -20.66 -9.83 5.21
C LEU A 15 -21.61 -11.03 5.10
N LEU A 16 -21.05 -12.24 5.14
CA LEU A 16 -21.80 -13.47 4.88
C LEU A 16 -21.13 -14.68 5.53
N HIS A 17 -21.94 -15.56 6.13
CA HIS A 17 -21.50 -16.87 6.61
C HIS A 17 -21.81 -17.94 5.57
N LEU A 18 -20.79 -18.65 5.10
CA LEU A 18 -20.88 -19.78 4.16
C LEU A 18 -20.43 -21.06 4.88
N GLY A 19 -21.29 -21.59 5.75
CA GLY A 19 -20.94 -22.70 6.61
C GLY A 19 -19.77 -22.34 7.56
N PRO A 20 -18.63 -23.06 7.52
CA PRO A 20 -17.49 -22.77 8.39
C PRO A 20 -16.69 -21.52 7.96
N ILE A 21 -16.96 -20.97 6.79
CA ILE A 21 -16.20 -19.84 6.22
C ILE A 21 -17.00 -18.56 6.43
N SER A 22 -16.38 -17.55 7.05
CA SER A 22 -16.97 -16.21 7.19
C SER A 22 -16.31 -15.26 6.19
N LEU A 23 -17.08 -14.78 5.21
CA LEU A 23 -16.64 -13.75 4.28
C LEU A 23 -16.72 -12.39 4.95
N ARG A 24 -15.58 -11.71 5.09
CA ARG A 24 -15.46 -10.39 5.71
C ARG A 24 -15.34 -9.28 4.68
N TRP A 25 -15.90 -8.11 4.98
CA TRP A 25 -15.72 -6.91 4.17
C TRP A 25 -14.26 -6.59 3.89
N TYR A 26 -13.40 -6.72 4.92
CA TYR A 26 -11.96 -6.51 4.76
C TYR A 26 -11.34 -7.40 3.68
N SER A 27 -11.66 -8.70 3.72
CA SER A 27 -11.12 -9.66 2.73
C SER A 27 -11.63 -9.37 1.33
N LEU A 28 -12.89 -9.00 1.19
CA LEU A 28 -13.47 -8.63 -0.11
C LEU A 28 -12.80 -7.39 -0.70
N LEU A 29 -12.64 -6.33 0.10
CA LEU A 29 -11.96 -5.09 -0.30
C LEU A 29 -10.49 -5.34 -0.62
N PHE A 30 -9.81 -6.17 0.16
CA PHE A 30 -8.42 -6.55 -0.11
C PHE A 30 -8.27 -7.25 -1.47
N VAL A 31 -9.10 -8.26 -1.74
CA VAL A 31 -9.10 -8.98 -3.03
C VAL A 31 -9.49 -8.07 -4.19
N SER A 32 -10.47 -7.18 -4.00
CA SER A 32 -10.88 -6.21 -5.03
C SER A 32 -9.73 -5.28 -5.44
N GLY A 33 -8.84 -4.91 -4.49
CA GLY A 33 -7.62 -4.17 -4.77
C GLY A 33 -6.68 -4.90 -5.75
N PHE A 34 -6.51 -6.21 -5.62
CA PHE A 34 -5.72 -7.02 -6.55
C PHE A 34 -6.38 -7.15 -7.92
N ILE A 35 -7.69 -7.43 -7.96
CA ILE A 35 -8.43 -7.55 -9.22
C ILE A 35 -8.36 -6.23 -9.99
N PHE A 36 -8.65 -5.11 -9.34
CA PHE A 36 -8.57 -3.79 -9.93
C PHE A 36 -7.15 -3.47 -10.39
N GLY A 37 -6.15 -3.82 -9.56
CA GLY A 37 -4.73 -3.67 -9.87
C GLY A 37 -4.33 -4.41 -11.14
N TRP A 38 -4.79 -5.65 -11.31
CA TRP A 38 -4.53 -6.44 -12.52
C TRP A 38 -5.07 -5.75 -13.78
N TYR A 39 -6.33 -5.26 -13.74
CA TYR A 39 -6.91 -4.50 -14.85
C TYR A 39 -6.16 -3.20 -15.14
N MET A 40 -5.72 -2.48 -14.11
CA MET A 40 -4.92 -1.26 -14.28
C MET A 40 -3.58 -1.55 -14.94
N VAL A 41 -2.81 -2.51 -14.44
CA VAL A 41 -1.49 -2.87 -15.01
C VAL A 41 -1.66 -3.36 -16.45
N ARG A 42 -2.70 -4.15 -16.72
CA ARG A 42 -3.05 -4.56 -18.09
C ARG A 42 -3.24 -3.36 -19.02
N SER A 43 -3.95 -2.32 -18.56
CA SER A 43 -4.15 -1.11 -19.34
C SER A 43 -2.84 -0.35 -19.61
N PHE A 44 -1.91 -0.35 -18.65
CA PHE A 44 -0.59 0.25 -18.81
C PHE A 44 0.27 -0.55 -19.79
N TYR A 45 0.28 -1.88 -19.71
CA TYR A 45 1.01 -2.75 -20.61
C TYR A 45 0.53 -2.57 -22.05
N ARG A 46 -0.79 -2.57 -22.27
CA ARG A 46 -1.39 -2.30 -23.59
C ARG A 46 -0.98 -0.94 -24.13
N ARG A 47 -1.09 0.10 -23.30
CA ARG A 47 -0.77 1.48 -23.71
C ARG A 47 0.69 1.64 -24.10
N GLU A 48 1.61 0.96 -23.39
CA GLU A 48 3.04 1.09 -23.61
C GLU A 48 3.62 -0.07 -24.44
N GLY A 49 2.74 -0.95 -24.94
CA GLY A 49 3.08 -2.04 -25.85
C GLY A 49 3.90 -3.15 -25.22
N VAL A 50 3.81 -3.36 -23.90
CA VAL A 50 4.39 -4.51 -23.19
C VAL A 50 3.51 -5.74 -23.40
N ASP A 51 4.10 -6.93 -23.52
CA ASP A 51 3.36 -8.18 -23.71
C ASP A 51 2.43 -8.47 -22.51
N GLU A 52 1.12 -8.60 -22.77
CA GLU A 52 0.13 -8.90 -21.74
C GLU A 52 0.33 -10.26 -21.09
N ARG A 53 1.03 -11.22 -21.73
CA ARG A 53 1.36 -12.53 -21.14
C ARG A 53 2.24 -12.41 -19.89
N LEU A 54 2.86 -11.25 -19.69
CA LEU A 54 3.69 -10.97 -18.52
C LEU A 54 2.87 -10.53 -17.28
N LEU A 55 1.54 -10.32 -17.41
CA LEU A 55 0.68 -9.94 -16.30
C LEU A 55 0.53 -11.04 -15.24
N ASP A 56 0.31 -12.28 -15.68
CA ASP A 56 0.15 -13.39 -14.74
C ASP A 56 1.44 -13.68 -13.95
N PRO A 57 2.63 -13.73 -14.59
CA PRO A 57 3.89 -13.78 -13.84
C PRO A 57 4.08 -12.64 -12.85
N LEU A 58 3.65 -11.41 -13.18
CA LEU A 58 3.71 -10.29 -12.25
C LEU A 58 2.75 -10.48 -11.07
N LEU A 59 1.51 -10.89 -11.34
CA LEU A 59 0.52 -11.15 -10.31
C LEU A 59 1.01 -12.21 -9.32
N TYR A 60 1.53 -13.33 -9.82
CA TYR A 60 2.09 -14.39 -8.96
C TYR A 60 3.31 -13.91 -8.17
N ALA A 61 4.20 -13.15 -8.80
CA ALA A 61 5.36 -12.59 -8.11
C ALA A 61 4.91 -11.68 -6.96
N MET A 62 3.93 -10.81 -7.18
CA MET A 62 3.39 -9.91 -6.16
C MET A 62 2.69 -10.66 -5.03
N LEU A 63 1.81 -11.62 -5.34
CA LEU A 63 1.08 -12.41 -4.34
C LEU A 63 2.03 -13.22 -3.45
N ILE A 64 2.95 -13.96 -4.06
CA ILE A 64 3.91 -14.78 -3.31
C ILE A 64 4.80 -13.87 -2.45
N SER A 65 5.33 -12.80 -3.04
CA SER A 65 6.25 -11.91 -2.34
C SER A 65 5.61 -11.20 -1.16
N VAL A 66 4.35 -10.74 -1.28
CA VAL A 66 3.67 -10.07 -0.17
C VAL A 66 3.38 -11.05 0.96
N ILE A 67 2.90 -12.26 0.66
CA ILE A 67 2.57 -13.27 1.68
C ILE A 67 3.83 -13.74 2.40
N VAL A 68 4.86 -14.14 1.65
CA VAL A 68 6.13 -14.62 2.21
C VAL A 68 6.82 -13.51 2.99
N GLY A 69 6.90 -12.31 2.42
CA GLY A 69 7.54 -11.17 3.07
C GLY A 69 6.82 -10.77 4.36
N ALA A 70 5.48 -10.67 4.33
CA ALA A 70 4.69 -10.33 5.51
C ALA A 70 4.83 -11.39 6.62
N ARG A 71 4.84 -12.68 6.26
CA ARG A 71 5.01 -13.78 7.21
C ARG A 71 6.40 -13.80 7.82
N LEU A 72 7.44 -13.75 7.00
CA LEU A 72 8.83 -13.72 7.47
C LEU A 72 9.10 -12.46 8.31
N GLY A 73 8.59 -11.30 7.89
CA GLY A 73 8.70 -10.08 8.65
C GLY A 73 8.07 -10.20 10.04
N HIS A 74 6.92 -10.85 10.16
CA HIS A 74 6.32 -11.11 11.47
C HIS A 74 7.20 -12.05 12.31
N CYS A 75 7.58 -13.20 11.76
CA CYS A 75 8.36 -14.19 12.49
C CYS A 75 9.73 -13.66 12.97
N ILE A 76 10.36 -12.79 12.17
CA ILE A 76 11.70 -12.26 12.49
C ILE A 76 11.63 -11.08 13.48
N PHE A 77 10.66 -10.18 13.33
CA PHE A 77 10.66 -8.91 14.08
C PHE A 77 9.73 -8.89 15.28
N TYR A 78 8.69 -9.73 15.32
CA TYR A 78 7.71 -9.68 16.42
C TYR A 78 7.86 -10.82 17.44
N ASP A 79 8.16 -12.04 16.98
CA ASP A 79 8.27 -13.17 17.88
C ASP A 79 9.34 -14.20 17.45
N PRO A 80 10.61 -13.77 17.29
CA PRO A 80 11.68 -14.63 16.78
C PRO A 80 11.97 -15.83 17.71
N GLN A 81 11.82 -15.64 19.03
CA GLN A 81 12.08 -16.71 19.99
C GLN A 81 11.08 -17.87 19.85
N TYR A 82 9.81 -17.55 19.62
CA TYR A 82 8.78 -18.56 19.38
C TYR A 82 9.04 -19.33 18.08
N TYR A 83 9.22 -18.61 16.96
CA TYR A 83 9.31 -19.24 15.64
C TYR A 83 10.62 -19.97 15.40
N PHE A 84 11.73 -19.51 15.98
CA PHE A 84 13.06 -20.10 15.75
C PHE A 84 13.62 -20.81 16.98
N GLY A 85 12.93 -20.78 18.12
CA GLY A 85 13.35 -21.45 19.36
C GLY A 85 12.88 -22.91 19.48
N SER A 86 11.95 -23.38 18.63
CA SER A 86 11.43 -24.73 18.65
C SER A 86 11.12 -25.26 17.27
N TRP A 87 11.15 -26.59 17.09
CA TRP A 87 10.77 -27.24 15.83
C TRP A 87 9.31 -26.97 15.47
N GLN A 88 8.42 -26.95 16.43
CA GLN A 88 7.01 -26.65 16.23
C GLN A 88 6.83 -25.21 15.74
N GLY A 89 7.46 -24.22 16.38
CA GLY A 89 7.45 -22.83 15.95
C GLY A 89 7.98 -22.67 14.53
N PHE A 90 9.08 -23.38 14.18
CA PHE A 90 9.65 -23.36 12.84
C PHE A 90 8.65 -23.85 11.78
N LEU A 91 7.93 -24.93 12.04
CA LEU A 91 6.88 -25.41 11.12
C LEU A 91 5.72 -24.41 10.97
N GLU A 92 5.45 -23.61 12.00
CA GLU A 92 4.42 -22.59 11.95
C GLU A 92 4.82 -21.37 11.09
N VAL A 93 6.11 -21.14 10.81
CA VAL A 93 6.55 -20.11 9.86
C VAL A 93 5.85 -20.30 8.50
N PHE A 94 5.63 -21.54 8.08
CA PHE A 94 5.00 -21.89 6.80
C PHE A 94 3.46 -21.89 6.85
N GLN A 95 2.85 -21.38 7.93
CA GLN A 95 1.41 -21.39 8.14
C GLN A 95 0.85 -19.95 8.22
N PRO A 96 0.88 -19.15 7.11
CA PRO A 96 0.41 -17.78 7.13
C PRO A 96 -1.09 -17.64 7.46
N TRP A 97 -1.87 -18.71 7.29
CA TRP A 97 -3.30 -18.75 7.63
C TRP A 97 -3.58 -18.71 9.13
N LYS A 98 -2.58 -18.96 9.99
CA LYS A 98 -2.70 -18.79 11.45
C LYS A 98 -2.60 -17.34 11.89
N GLY A 99 -2.45 -16.38 10.95
CA GLY A 99 -2.23 -14.98 11.27
C GLY A 99 -0.75 -14.62 11.41
N GLY A 100 -0.45 -13.50 12.03
CA GLY A 100 0.94 -13.03 12.16
C GLY A 100 1.55 -12.58 10.83
N LEU A 101 1.06 -11.46 10.30
CA LEU A 101 1.53 -10.85 9.06
C LEU A 101 1.96 -9.40 9.34
N ALA A 102 3.21 -9.08 9.02
CA ALA A 102 3.79 -7.75 9.20
C ALA A 102 3.79 -6.97 7.88
N SER A 103 3.16 -5.79 7.86
CA SER A 103 3.05 -4.96 6.65
C SER A 103 4.42 -4.49 6.13
N HIS A 104 5.39 -4.21 7.01
CA HIS A 104 6.75 -3.84 6.61
C HIS A 104 7.46 -5.00 5.88
N GLY A 105 7.30 -6.23 6.38
CA GLY A 105 7.81 -7.43 5.71
C GLY A 105 7.17 -7.63 4.35
N GLY A 106 5.86 -7.39 4.24
CA GLY A 106 5.15 -7.41 2.96
C GLY A 106 5.69 -6.39 1.96
N ALA A 107 5.97 -5.17 2.40
CA ALA A 107 6.55 -4.13 1.55
C ALA A 107 7.96 -4.50 1.03
N ILE A 108 8.82 -5.04 1.90
CA ILE A 108 10.15 -5.53 1.51
C ILE A 108 10.00 -6.68 0.51
N GLY A 109 9.07 -7.62 0.78
CA GLY A 109 8.77 -8.73 -0.13
C GLY A 109 8.38 -8.24 -1.52
N ILE A 110 7.47 -7.26 -1.61
CA ILE A 110 7.05 -6.65 -2.88
C ILE A 110 8.24 -6.07 -3.65
N ILE A 111 9.14 -5.32 -2.98
CA ILE A 111 10.32 -4.77 -3.62
C ILE A 111 11.20 -5.89 -4.21
N ILE A 112 11.45 -6.95 -3.44
CA ILE A 112 12.22 -8.11 -3.89
C ILE A 112 11.54 -8.79 -5.09
N GLY A 113 10.22 -9.00 -5.02
CA GLY A 113 9.44 -9.59 -6.10
C GLY A 113 9.48 -8.77 -7.40
N LEU A 114 9.36 -7.45 -7.29
CA LEU A 114 9.47 -6.54 -8.43
C LEU A 114 10.89 -6.53 -9.02
N LEU A 115 11.93 -6.55 -8.20
CA LEU A 115 13.32 -6.65 -8.65
C LEU A 115 13.57 -7.97 -9.38
N TRP A 116 13.10 -9.09 -8.82
CA TRP A 116 13.19 -10.40 -9.49
C TRP A 116 12.46 -10.39 -10.84
N TYR A 117 11.23 -9.89 -10.85
CA TYR A 117 10.40 -9.84 -12.05
C TYR A 117 11.05 -8.98 -13.16
N THR A 118 11.53 -7.78 -12.81
CA THR A 118 12.15 -6.88 -13.78
C THR A 118 13.48 -7.42 -14.31
N ASN A 119 14.27 -8.10 -13.47
CA ASN A 119 15.50 -8.76 -13.91
C ASN A 119 15.22 -9.92 -14.89
N LYS A 120 14.13 -10.66 -14.67
CA LYS A 120 13.79 -11.82 -15.51
C LYS A 120 13.14 -11.42 -16.83
N TYR A 121 12.22 -10.46 -16.82
CA TYR A 121 11.39 -10.09 -17.97
C TYR A 121 11.68 -8.71 -18.52
N GLY A 122 12.00 -7.73 -17.66
CA GLY A 122 12.08 -6.34 -18.03
C GLY A 122 13.14 -6.01 -19.07
N LYS A 123 14.31 -6.68 -19.02
CA LYS A 123 15.39 -6.47 -19.99
C LYS A 123 14.98 -6.77 -21.43
N LYS A 124 14.12 -7.76 -21.65
CA LYS A 124 13.62 -8.15 -22.97
C LYS A 124 12.60 -7.15 -23.51
N GLU A 125 11.79 -6.58 -22.62
CA GLU A 125 10.71 -5.65 -22.93
C GLU A 125 11.17 -4.16 -22.90
N GLY A 126 12.39 -3.88 -22.44
CA GLY A 126 12.95 -2.53 -22.40
C GLY A 126 12.53 -1.72 -21.17
N PHE A 127 12.07 -2.36 -20.10
CA PHE A 127 11.76 -1.70 -18.84
C PHE A 127 12.63 -2.19 -17.67
N ASP A 128 12.80 -1.33 -16.68
CA ASP A 128 13.52 -1.59 -15.45
C ASP A 128 12.59 -1.54 -14.21
N PHE A 129 13.18 -1.73 -13.04
CA PHE A 129 12.47 -1.66 -11.76
C PHE A 129 11.73 -0.33 -11.57
N PHE A 130 12.34 0.80 -11.91
CA PHE A 130 11.74 2.11 -11.69
C PHE A 130 10.57 2.37 -12.62
N TRP A 131 10.65 1.88 -13.87
CA TRP A 131 9.53 1.91 -14.79
C TRP A 131 8.32 1.15 -14.24
N LEU A 132 8.55 -0.07 -13.71
CA LEU A 132 7.48 -0.88 -13.15
C LEU A 132 6.96 -0.30 -11.83
N ALA A 133 7.84 0.18 -10.96
CA ALA A 133 7.48 0.82 -9.70
C ALA A 133 6.54 2.01 -9.91
N ASP A 134 6.80 2.86 -10.92
CA ASP A 134 5.92 3.97 -11.30
C ASP A 134 4.49 3.54 -11.64
N ARG A 135 4.29 2.33 -12.18
CA ARG A 135 2.94 1.79 -12.51
C ARG A 135 2.30 1.12 -11.32
N ILE A 136 3.10 0.41 -10.53
CA ILE A 136 2.61 -0.30 -9.34
C ILE A 136 2.13 0.67 -8.27
N VAL A 137 2.79 1.81 -8.04
CA VAL A 137 2.33 2.78 -7.04
C VAL A 137 0.95 3.37 -7.35
N LEU A 138 0.56 3.44 -8.62
CA LEU A 138 -0.80 3.83 -9.02
C LEU A 138 -1.84 2.81 -8.51
N VAL A 139 -1.50 1.52 -8.59
CA VAL A 139 -2.33 0.44 -8.06
C VAL A 139 -2.34 0.46 -6.53
N VAL A 140 -1.16 0.68 -5.92
CA VAL A 140 -1.01 0.71 -4.45
C VAL A 140 -1.88 1.79 -3.81
N CYS A 141 -2.10 2.93 -4.47
CA CYS A 141 -3.02 3.95 -3.99
C CYS A 141 -4.45 3.40 -3.82
N PHE A 142 -4.97 2.67 -4.80
CA PHE A 142 -6.32 2.09 -4.72
C PHE A 142 -6.38 0.92 -3.75
N ALA A 143 -5.39 0.04 -3.77
CA ALA A 143 -5.31 -1.07 -2.83
C ALA A 143 -5.21 -0.55 -1.38
N GLY A 144 -4.42 0.50 -1.14
CA GLY A 144 -4.33 1.17 0.15
C GLY A 144 -5.67 1.74 0.62
N ALA A 145 -6.42 2.39 -0.27
CA ALA A 145 -7.76 2.88 0.05
C ALA A 145 -8.72 1.73 0.40
N CYS A 146 -8.69 0.63 -0.35
CA CYS A 146 -9.49 -0.56 -0.04
C CYS A 146 -9.15 -1.15 1.33
N ILE A 147 -7.86 -1.22 1.68
CA ILE A 147 -7.40 -1.68 3.01
C ILE A 147 -7.95 -0.76 4.11
N ARG A 148 -7.90 0.58 3.92
CA ARG A 148 -8.42 1.53 4.91
C ARG A 148 -9.93 1.48 5.07
N LEU A 149 -10.65 1.27 3.98
CA LEU A 149 -12.09 0.98 4.04
C LEU A 149 -12.35 -0.34 4.79
N GLY A 150 -11.55 -1.36 4.55
CA GLY A 150 -11.62 -2.61 5.31
C GLY A 150 -11.40 -2.43 6.82
N ASN A 151 -10.42 -1.60 7.23
CA ASN A 151 -10.22 -1.23 8.62
C ASN A 151 -11.46 -0.50 9.21
N PHE A 152 -12.14 0.33 8.41
CA PHE A 152 -13.36 1.00 8.81
C PHE A 152 -14.49 -0.01 9.14
N PHE A 153 -14.70 -1.02 8.27
CA PHE A 153 -15.68 -2.09 8.54
C PHE A 153 -15.31 -2.91 9.79
N ASN A 154 -14.02 -3.09 10.06
CA ASN A 154 -13.57 -3.80 11.26
C ASN A 154 -13.57 -2.92 12.53
N SER A 155 -13.84 -1.62 12.44
CA SER A 155 -13.68 -0.64 13.53
C SER A 155 -12.25 -0.66 14.12
N GLU A 156 -11.23 -0.67 13.24
CA GLU A 156 -9.81 -0.72 13.59
C GLU A 156 -9.12 0.61 13.26
N ILE A 157 -8.01 0.93 13.96
CA ILE A 157 -7.19 2.13 13.71
C ILE A 157 -8.02 3.43 13.88
N ILE A 158 -8.79 3.48 14.94
CA ILE A 158 -9.64 4.60 15.29
C ILE A 158 -8.77 5.74 15.87
N GLY A 159 -9.21 6.99 15.65
CA GLY A 159 -8.51 8.16 16.15
C GLY A 159 -8.88 8.56 17.58
N TYR A 160 -8.38 9.72 18.02
CA TYR A 160 -8.76 10.35 19.27
C TYR A 160 -10.25 10.74 19.30
N ASN A 161 -10.76 11.01 20.51
CA ASN A 161 -12.07 11.62 20.67
C ASN A 161 -12.12 12.97 19.96
N THR A 162 -13.29 13.30 19.39
CA THR A 162 -13.48 14.55 18.65
C THR A 162 -14.86 15.13 18.89
N THR A 163 -14.94 16.46 18.84
CA THR A 163 -16.21 17.20 18.85
C THR A 163 -16.63 17.66 17.44
N LEU A 164 -15.91 17.24 16.42
CA LEU A 164 -16.21 17.61 15.03
C LEU A 164 -17.52 16.96 14.57
N PRO A 165 -18.30 17.59 13.69
CA PRO A 165 -19.63 17.12 13.30
C PRO A 165 -19.62 15.80 12.52
N TRP A 166 -18.46 15.35 12.03
CA TRP A 166 -18.27 14.05 11.37
C TRP A 166 -17.57 13.01 12.25
N GLY A 167 -17.47 13.26 13.57
CA GLY A 167 -17.03 12.26 14.53
C GLY A 167 -17.98 11.07 14.53
N ILE A 168 -17.41 9.86 14.65
CA ILE A 168 -18.18 8.60 14.59
C ILE A 168 -18.03 7.86 15.93
N VAL A 169 -19.19 7.46 16.48
CA VAL A 169 -19.24 6.51 17.59
C VAL A 169 -19.16 5.09 16.99
N PHE A 170 -18.11 4.37 17.35
CA PHE A 170 -17.92 2.99 16.92
C PHE A 170 -18.51 2.05 18.00
N ASP A 171 -19.80 1.74 17.88
CA ASP A 171 -20.57 1.03 18.91
C ASP A 171 -19.92 -0.31 19.31
N ARG A 172 -19.26 -0.98 18.38
CA ARG A 172 -18.56 -2.26 18.62
C ARG A 172 -17.36 -2.14 19.56
N THR A 173 -16.84 -0.95 19.78
CA THR A 173 -15.71 -0.74 20.73
C THR A 173 -16.17 -0.56 22.16
N GLY A 174 -17.46 -0.33 22.38
CA GLY A 174 -18.05 -0.02 23.69
C GLY A 174 -17.74 1.38 24.22
N ASP A 175 -17.04 2.22 23.45
CA ASP A 175 -16.76 3.62 23.81
C ASP A 175 -17.84 4.54 23.23
N PRO A 176 -18.62 5.25 24.08
CA PRO A 176 -19.72 6.11 23.60
C PRO A 176 -19.27 7.43 23.00
N ASN A 177 -17.98 7.74 23.07
CA ASN A 177 -17.47 9.04 22.61
C ASN A 177 -17.22 9.04 21.08
N PRO A 178 -17.62 10.12 20.37
CA PRO A 178 -17.30 10.26 18.96
C PRO A 178 -15.78 10.37 18.75
N LYS A 179 -15.27 9.68 17.74
CA LYS A 179 -13.84 9.59 17.41
C LYS A 179 -13.58 10.01 15.98
N HIS A 180 -12.34 10.45 15.72
CA HIS A 180 -11.87 10.67 14.36
C HIS A 180 -11.88 9.35 13.56
N PRO A 181 -12.60 9.27 12.43
CA PRO A 181 -12.55 8.11 11.53
C PRO A 181 -11.27 8.17 10.66
N THR A 182 -10.11 7.99 11.30
CA THR A 182 -8.80 8.21 10.66
C THR A 182 -8.57 7.32 9.45
N MET A 183 -9.15 6.10 9.45
CA MET A 183 -9.11 5.20 8.32
C MET A 183 -9.84 5.78 7.08
N LEU A 184 -10.91 6.57 7.26
CA LEU A 184 -11.59 7.24 6.14
C LEU A 184 -10.74 8.42 5.61
N TYR A 185 -10.04 9.14 6.49
CA TYR A 185 -9.12 10.20 6.07
C TYR A 185 -7.97 9.62 5.23
N GLU A 186 -7.40 8.50 5.68
CA GLU A 186 -6.36 7.80 4.92
C GLU A 186 -6.89 7.24 3.59
N ALA A 187 -8.09 6.64 3.58
CA ALA A 187 -8.71 6.14 2.36
C ALA A 187 -8.91 7.25 1.33
N LEU A 188 -9.46 8.40 1.76
CA LEU A 188 -9.66 9.57 0.90
C LEU A 188 -8.31 10.12 0.37
N THR A 189 -7.30 10.19 1.23
CA THR A 189 -5.95 10.60 0.84
C THR A 189 -5.39 9.70 -0.25
N TYR A 190 -5.47 8.36 -0.08
CA TYR A 190 -5.00 7.41 -1.08
C TYR A 190 -5.78 7.50 -2.38
N LEU A 191 -7.11 7.64 -2.33
CA LEU A 191 -7.94 7.79 -3.53
C LEU A 191 -7.60 9.08 -4.28
N THR A 192 -7.50 10.21 -3.58
CA THR A 192 -7.15 11.50 -4.18
C THR A 192 -5.78 11.44 -4.83
N MET A 193 -4.79 10.89 -4.12
CA MET A 193 -3.45 10.69 -4.66
C MET A 193 -3.48 9.78 -5.90
N GLY A 194 -4.21 8.67 -5.85
CA GLY A 194 -4.37 7.76 -6.98
C GLY A 194 -4.95 8.44 -8.22
N VAL A 195 -6.00 9.24 -8.05
CA VAL A 195 -6.62 10.02 -9.15
C VAL A 195 -5.63 11.02 -9.75
N VAL A 196 -4.93 11.80 -8.91
CA VAL A 196 -3.92 12.76 -9.36
C VAL A 196 -2.80 12.06 -10.12
N MET A 197 -2.28 10.96 -9.58
CA MET A 197 -1.18 10.22 -10.20
C MET A 197 -1.61 9.55 -11.51
N ILE A 198 -2.83 9.01 -11.61
CA ILE A 198 -3.37 8.50 -12.89
C ILE A 198 -3.51 9.64 -13.90
N TRP A 199 -3.94 10.81 -13.47
CA TRP A 199 -4.01 11.98 -14.35
C TRP A 199 -2.62 12.37 -14.85
N LEU A 200 -1.59 12.42 -14.00
CA LEU A 200 -0.19 12.64 -14.38
C LEU A 200 0.27 11.59 -15.38
N TYR A 201 0.06 10.33 -15.11
CA TYR A 201 0.40 9.21 -15.98
C TYR A 201 -0.29 9.33 -17.35
N ARG A 202 -1.58 9.68 -17.39
CA ARG A 202 -2.33 9.75 -18.66
C ARG A 202 -2.00 10.97 -19.49
N LYS A 203 -1.71 12.12 -18.86
CA LYS A 203 -1.58 13.41 -19.53
C LYS A 203 -0.15 13.91 -19.66
N LYS A 204 0.79 13.38 -18.86
CA LYS A 204 2.15 13.91 -18.73
C LYS A 204 3.23 12.84 -18.87
N LEU A 205 2.91 11.57 -19.19
CA LEU A 205 3.85 10.46 -19.22
C LEU A 205 5.11 10.72 -20.04
N ASP A 206 4.96 11.37 -21.18
CA ASP A 206 6.04 11.78 -22.09
C ASP A 206 6.97 12.86 -21.53
N LYS A 207 6.55 13.54 -20.47
CA LYS A 207 7.29 14.58 -19.75
C LYS A 207 7.86 14.10 -18.41
N LEU A 208 7.49 12.90 -17.98
CA LEU A 208 7.95 12.31 -16.73
C LEU A 208 9.22 11.48 -16.91
N TYR A 209 9.93 11.27 -15.82
CA TYR A 209 11.13 10.45 -15.77
C TYR A 209 10.87 9.14 -15.00
N ARG A 210 11.65 8.09 -15.28
CA ARG A 210 11.53 6.78 -14.60
C ARG A 210 11.84 6.91 -13.12
N GLY A 211 10.90 6.48 -12.28
CA GLY A 211 10.95 6.59 -10.83
C GLY A 211 10.33 7.88 -10.30
N GLU A 212 9.91 8.80 -11.16
CA GLU A 212 9.35 10.08 -10.73
C GLU A 212 7.99 9.89 -10.02
N LEU A 213 7.08 9.09 -10.59
CA LEU A 213 5.81 8.77 -9.94
C LEU A 213 6.02 8.00 -8.63
N PHE A 214 7.01 7.12 -8.57
CA PHE A 214 7.37 6.43 -7.34
C PHE A 214 7.88 7.40 -6.26
N GLY A 215 8.72 8.37 -6.63
CA GLY A 215 9.20 9.42 -5.71
C GLY A 215 8.06 10.33 -5.21
N ILE A 216 7.16 10.76 -6.11
CA ILE A 216 5.95 11.52 -5.77
C ILE A 216 5.09 10.69 -4.77
N PHE A 217 4.85 9.42 -5.08
CA PHE A 217 4.10 8.53 -4.20
C PHE A 217 4.71 8.46 -2.79
N LEU A 218 5.99 8.17 -2.67
CA LEU A 218 6.65 8.09 -1.36
C LEU A 218 6.51 9.39 -0.58
N THR A 219 6.76 10.53 -1.24
CA THR A 219 6.68 11.86 -0.61
C THR A 219 5.29 12.12 -0.04
N PHE A 220 4.26 12.00 -0.88
CA PHE A 220 2.89 12.37 -0.46
C PHE A 220 2.24 11.29 0.40
N CYS A 221 2.45 10.01 0.12
CA CYS A 221 1.92 8.90 0.91
C CYS A 221 2.42 8.97 2.35
N PHE A 222 3.74 9.03 2.54
CA PHE A 222 4.32 9.06 3.88
C PHE A 222 4.21 10.44 4.53
N GLY A 223 4.24 11.53 3.76
CA GLY A 223 3.98 12.87 4.29
C GLY A 223 2.57 12.99 4.88
N MET A 224 1.54 12.62 4.11
CA MET A 224 0.15 12.64 4.57
C MET A 224 -0.09 11.64 5.70
N ARG A 225 0.53 10.45 5.63
CA ARG A 225 0.47 9.47 6.72
C ARG A 225 1.03 10.05 8.02
N GLY A 226 2.19 10.73 7.96
CA GLY A 226 2.76 11.41 9.13
C GLY A 226 1.85 12.51 9.69
N LEU A 227 1.18 13.30 8.82
CA LEU A 227 0.22 14.31 9.25
C LEU A 227 -1.04 13.70 9.87
N LEU A 228 -1.60 12.67 9.27
CA LEU A 228 -2.80 12.00 9.78
C LEU A 228 -2.54 11.23 11.09
N GLU A 229 -1.29 10.89 11.36
CA GLU A 229 -0.92 10.19 12.59
C GLU A 229 -1.23 11.02 13.85
N PHE A 230 -1.25 12.37 13.75
CA PHE A 230 -1.68 13.27 14.84
C PHE A 230 -3.16 13.11 15.20
N THR A 231 -3.97 12.52 14.34
CA THR A 231 -5.40 12.27 14.61
C THR A 231 -5.66 10.87 15.18
N LYS A 232 -4.65 9.97 15.17
CA LYS A 232 -4.77 8.59 15.65
C LYS A 232 -4.52 8.48 17.15
N ALA A 233 -5.30 7.63 17.80
CA ALA A 233 -4.98 7.22 19.16
C ALA A 233 -3.62 6.48 19.16
N PRO A 234 -2.64 6.86 20.00
CA PRO A 234 -1.30 6.30 19.94
C PRO A 234 -1.30 4.84 20.39
N SER A 235 -0.71 3.98 19.57
CA SER A 235 -0.44 2.59 19.96
C SER A 235 0.84 2.48 20.79
N VAL A 236 1.88 3.24 20.42
CA VAL A 236 3.17 3.30 21.12
C VAL A 236 3.70 4.74 21.06
N THR A 237 3.79 5.40 22.20
CA THR A 237 4.46 6.71 22.33
C THR A 237 5.97 6.51 22.36
N VAL A 238 6.71 7.25 21.51
CA VAL A 238 8.18 7.21 21.51
C VAL A 238 8.74 8.30 22.40
N PHE A 239 8.30 9.54 22.23
CA PHE A 239 8.64 10.68 23.06
C PHE A 239 7.63 11.82 22.87
N THR A 240 7.68 12.81 23.76
CA THR A 240 6.85 14.03 23.69
C THR A 240 7.72 15.27 23.55
N ILE A 241 7.27 16.23 22.74
CA ILE A 241 7.87 17.57 22.61
C ILE A 241 6.79 18.59 23.00
N GLY A 242 6.86 19.12 24.22
CA GLY A 242 5.77 19.91 24.79
C GLY A 242 4.51 19.05 24.85
N ASP A 243 3.39 19.53 24.30
CA ASP A 243 2.11 18.83 24.24
C ASP A 243 1.98 17.88 23.04
N VAL A 244 3.00 17.82 22.16
CA VAL A 244 2.97 17.00 20.95
C VAL A 244 3.51 15.62 21.23
N VAL A 245 2.66 14.60 21.05
CA VAL A 245 3.05 13.19 21.17
C VAL A 245 3.60 12.70 19.83
N ILE A 246 4.86 12.26 19.84
CA ILE A 246 5.50 11.59 18.71
C ILE A 246 5.43 10.09 18.94
N ASN A 247 4.70 9.41 18.10
CA ASN A 247 4.55 7.96 18.14
C ASN A 247 5.40 7.28 17.04
N MET A 248 5.42 5.96 17.04
CA MET A 248 6.17 5.16 16.06
C MET A 248 5.70 5.44 14.62
N GLY A 249 4.43 5.81 14.40
CA GLY A 249 3.91 6.15 13.07
C GLY A 249 4.56 7.38 12.47
N HIS A 250 4.82 8.43 13.28
CA HIS A 250 5.57 9.62 12.84
C HIS A 250 7.01 9.26 12.48
N LEU A 251 7.68 8.52 13.37
CA LEU A 251 9.08 8.13 13.18
C LEU A 251 9.29 7.27 11.93
N LEU A 252 8.32 6.44 11.59
CA LEU A 252 8.35 5.64 10.36
C LEU A 252 7.87 6.40 9.11
N SER A 253 7.16 7.53 9.26
CA SER A 253 6.60 8.24 8.10
C SER A 253 7.51 9.36 7.61
N PHE A 254 7.97 10.24 8.47
CA PHE A 254 8.74 11.41 8.04
C PHE A 254 10.07 11.09 7.35
N PRO A 255 10.90 10.12 7.81
CA PRO A 255 12.12 9.74 7.09
C PRO A 255 11.83 9.22 5.68
N PHE A 256 10.75 8.43 5.51
CA PHE A 256 10.36 7.95 4.18
C PHE A 256 9.82 9.05 3.27
N ALA A 257 9.14 10.06 3.82
CA ALA A 257 8.73 11.23 3.04
C ALA A 257 9.95 12.03 2.55
N ILE A 258 10.95 12.24 3.42
CA ILE A 258 12.20 12.93 3.07
C ILE A 258 12.97 12.11 2.02
N ALA A 259 13.09 10.80 2.22
CA ALA A 259 13.70 9.90 1.23
C ALA A 259 12.96 9.94 -0.11
N GLY A 260 11.62 10.04 -0.07
CA GLY A 260 10.78 10.23 -1.26
C GLY A 260 11.13 11.49 -2.03
N ILE A 261 11.28 12.63 -1.35
CA ILE A 261 11.69 13.91 -1.96
C ILE A 261 13.07 13.76 -2.61
N ALA A 262 14.04 13.22 -1.87
CA ALA A 262 15.40 13.02 -2.37
C ALA A 262 15.41 12.10 -3.61
N PHE A 263 14.62 11.04 -3.57
CA PHE A 263 14.47 10.10 -4.68
C PHE A 263 13.77 10.75 -5.90
N TRP A 264 12.73 11.54 -5.68
CA TRP A 264 12.07 12.29 -6.76
C TRP A 264 13.04 13.25 -7.46
N ILE A 265 13.78 14.06 -6.69
CA ILE A 265 14.81 14.96 -7.25
C ILE A 265 15.87 14.18 -8.02
N TRP A 266 16.34 13.06 -7.47
CA TRP A 266 17.31 12.17 -8.14
C TRP A 266 16.75 11.62 -9.47
N SER A 267 15.51 11.15 -9.48
CA SER A 267 14.85 10.63 -10.68
C SER A 267 14.78 11.67 -11.81
N VAL A 268 14.38 12.91 -11.48
CA VAL A 268 14.34 14.03 -12.43
C VAL A 268 15.74 14.37 -12.93
N LYS A 269 16.76 14.45 -12.04
CA LYS A 269 18.16 14.74 -12.42
C LYS A 269 18.77 13.64 -13.28
N ARG A 270 18.38 12.38 -13.09
CA ARG A 270 18.82 11.24 -13.91
C ARG A 270 18.34 11.35 -15.36
N GLY A 271 17.20 12.00 -15.62
CA GLY A 271 16.72 12.34 -16.95
C GLY A 271 16.31 11.15 -17.83
N VAL A 272 16.08 9.95 -17.25
CA VAL A 272 15.66 8.77 -18.04
C VAL A 272 14.15 8.85 -18.29
N PRO A 273 13.69 8.92 -19.55
CA PRO A 273 12.25 9.04 -19.86
C PRO A 273 11.41 7.93 -19.26
N ALA A 274 10.21 8.27 -18.77
CA ALA A 274 9.27 7.31 -18.18
C ALA A 274 8.71 6.31 -19.19
N THR A 275 8.71 6.67 -20.49
CA THR A 275 8.27 5.80 -21.59
C THR A 275 9.32 4.76 -21.95
N ILE A 276 8.88 3.62 -22.50
CA ILE A 276 9.79 2.61 -23.04
C ILE A 276 10.35 3.12 -24.36
N GLN A 277 11.67 3.33 -24.42
CA GLN A 277 12.36 3.63 -25.67
C GLN A 277 12.66 2.31 -26.39
N ARG A 278 11.82 1.92 -27.33
CA ARG A 278 12.13 0.80 -28.22
C ARG A 278 13.21 1.23 -29.19
N GLN A 279 14.36 0.54 -29.19
CA GLN A 279 15.30 0.69 -30.31
C GLN A 279 14.58 0.26 -31.58
N PRO A 280 14.66 1.06 -32.67
CA PRO A 280 14.14 0.62 -33.94
C PRO A 280 14.78 -0.72 -34.32
N TYR A 281 13.95 -1.68 -34.70
CA TYR A 281 14.38 -3.02 -35.11
C TYR A 281 15.48 -2.87 -36.18
N ARG A 282 16.73 -3.16 -35.80
CA ARG A 282 17.83 -3.25 -36.78
C ARG A 282 17.53 -4.46 -37.63
N THR A 283 16.99 -4.21 -38.84
CA THR A 283 16.96 -5.26 -39.90
C THR A 283 18.35 -5.88 -39.99
N PRO A 284 18.47 -7.22 -39.92
CA PRO A 284 19.74 -7.87 -40.14
C PRO A 284 20.24 -7.44 -41.53
N LYS A 285 21.46 -6.88 -41.60
CA LYS A 285 22.10 -6.66 -42.89
C LYS A 285 22.13 -8.02 -43.58
N LYS A 286 21.43 -8.13 -44.71
CA LYS A 286 21.58 -9.28 -45.59
C LYS A 286 23.06 -9.38 -45.95
N ALA A 287 23.69 -10.50 -45.54
CA ALA A 287 25.05 -10.87 -45.96
C ALA A 287 25.02 -11.29 -47.44
#